data_30f07cb842c7bbcc55d3c337c43bc9cc
#
_entry.id   30f07cb842c7bbcc55d3c337c43bc9cc
#
_cell.length_a   1.000
_cell.length_b   1.000
_cell.length_c   1.000
_cell.angle_alpha   90.00
_cell.angle_beta   90.00
_cell.angle_gamma   90.00
#
_symmetry.space_group_name_H-M   'P 1'
#
loop_
_entity.id
_entity.type
_entity.pdbx_description
1 polymer ?
#
loop_
_entity_poly.entity_id
_entity_poly.type
_entity_poly.pdbx_seq_one_letter_code
_entity_poly.pdbx_strand_id
1 'polypeptide(L)'
;MSAERFGVQEARQRFPELLVRASKGERLVIQRHRQDLAAIVPLQDAAGGPSSQEAMENLLSLKGSAKERSAQQRTPGAAGAKARFQARQLGPGSRIGLDGSALVAFLNDDPQTSRVLEPVLQGIAQGSWQGVISSISLMQVMKAALRQGDEALALRYGTAFANARQWQQVPLDGALALSASRLQQQEPELELHHAIELATALQNEAAVLVTADGDLAQTALHPVLPCRSI
;
A
#
# COMPACT_ATOMS: atom_id res chain seq x y z
N MET A 1 8.90 -29.50 3.90
CA MET A 1 8.12 -30.57 3.21
C MET A 1 8.37 -30.41 1.72
N SER A 2 8.72 -31.51 1.02
CA SER A 2 9.02 -31.45 -0.41
C SER A 2 7.72 -31.35 -1.21
N ALA A 3 7.58 -30.34 -2.08
CA ALA A 3 6.43 -30.21 -2.95
C ALA A 3 6.45 -31.33 -4.01
N GLU A 4 5.33 -32.00 -4.21
CA GLU A 4 5.19 -33.03 -5.24
C GLU A 4 5.10 -32.39 -6.63
N ARG A 5 5.75 -33.00 -7.63
CA ARG A 5 5.87 -32.45 -8.97
C ARG A 5 5.11 -33.30 -10.00
N PHE A 6 4.35 -32.63 -10.86
CA PHE A 6 3.52 -33.23 -11.89
C PHE A 6 3.90 -32.68 -13.27
N GLY A 7 3.97 -33.52 -14.26
CA GLY A 7 4.08 -33.07 -15.64
C GLY A 7 2.82 -32.37 -16.12
N VAL A 8 2.92 -31.44 -17.08
CA VAL A 8 1.77 -30.67 -17.61
C VAL A 8 0.61 -31.57 -18.05
N GLN A 9 0.90 -32.69 -18.75
CA GLN A 9 -0.14 -33.60 -19.21
C GLN A 9 -0.80 -34.35 -18.06
N GLU A 10 -0.03 -34.80 -17.09
CA GLU A 10 -0.52 -35.49 -15.90
C GLU A 10 -1.35 -34.51 -15.05
N ALA A 11 -0.86 -33.30 -14.84
CA ALA A 11 -1.60 -32.27 -14.12
C ALA A 11 -2.95 -31.95 -14.78
N ARG A 12 -3.00 -31.91 -16.12
CA ARG A 12 -4.24 -31.70 -16.87
C ARG A 12 -5.25 -32.84 -16.66
N GLN A 13 -4.80 -34.08 -16.66
CA GLN A 13 -5.67 -35.24 -16.46
C GLN A 13 -6.20 -35.35 -15.03
N ARG A 14 -5.39 -34.98 -14.05
CA ARG A 14 -5.70 -35.09 -12.62
C ARG A 14 -6.10 -33.74 -11.99
N PHE A 15 -6.38 -32.72 -12.79
CA PHE A 15 -6.60 -31.36 -12.28
C PHE A 15 -7.68 -31.26 -11.18
N PRO A 16 -8.85 -31.93 -11.27
CA PRO A 16 -9.84 -31.92 -10.19
C PRO A 16 -9.30 -32.52 -8.89
N GLU A 17 -8.53 -33.59 -8.96
CA GLU A 17 -7.89 -34.21 -7.79
C GLU A 17 -6.85 -33.28 -7.17
N LEU A 18 -6.02 -32.64 -7.99
CA LEU A 18 -4.98 -31.72 -7.54
C LEU A 18 -5.60 -30.49 -6.83
N LEU A 19 -6.75 -29.99 -7.29
CA LEU A 19 -7.51 -28.94 -6.60
C LEU A 19 -7.99 -29.36 -5.23
N VAL A 20 -8.53 -30.59 -5.09
CA VAL A 20 -8.97 -31.12 -3.79
C VAL A 20 -7.79 -31.31 -2.85
N ARG A 21 -6.64 -31.75 -3.33
CA ARG A 21 -5.41 -31.87 -2.51
C ARG A 21 -4.90 -30.50 -2.06
N ALA A 22 -4.88 -29.53 -2.98
CA ALA A 22 -4.50 -28.16 -2.63
C ALA A 22 -5.47 -27.54 -1.59
N SER A 23 -6.78 -27.77 -1.70
CA SER A 23 -7.76 -27.27 -0.71
C SER A 23 -7.55 -27.86 0.69
N LYS A 24 -6.88 -29.02 0.80
CA LYS A 24 -6.50 -29.67 2.06
C LYS A 24 -5.13 -29.25 2.60
N GLY A 25 -4.46 -28.30 1.95
CA GLY A 25 -3.19 -27.75 2.43
C GLY A 25 -1.95 -28.26 1.69
N GLU A 26 -2.08 -29.06 0.64
CA GLU A 26 -0.93 -29.54 -0.12
C GLU A 26 -0.44 -28.50 -1.13
N ARG A 27 0.89 -28.46 -1.34
CA ARG A 27 1.54 -27.64 -2.38
C ARG A 27 2.02 -28.55 -3.50
N LEU A 28 1.55 -28.32 -4.72
CA LEU A 28 1.76 -29.16 -5.88
C LEU A 28 2.41 -28.32 -6.97
N VAL A 29 3.51 -28.80 -7.57
CA VAL A 29 4.27 -28.08 -8.59
C VAL A 29 4.01 -28.70 -9.97
N ILE A 30 3.73 -27.88 -10.97
CA ILE A 30 3.58 -28.30 -12.36
C ILE A 30 4.90 -28.01 -13.10
N GLN A 31 5.47 -29.03 -13.71
CA GLN A 31 6.73 -28.92 -14.41
C GLN A 31 6.60 -29.32 -15.91
N ARG A 32 7.46 -28.72 -16.73
CA ARG A 32 7.67 -29.10 -18.12
C ARG A 32 9.15 -29.20 -18.40
N HIS A 33 9.59 -30.34 -18.97
CA HIS A 33 11.02 -30.61 -19.22
C HIS A 33 11.92 -30.42 -18.01
N ARG A 34 11.47 -30.85 -16.82
CA ARG A 34 12.15 -30.69 -15.50
C ARG A 34 12.29 -29.25 -15.04
N GLN A 35 11.56 -28.33 -15.64
CA GLN A 35 11.51 -26.92 -15.22
C GLN A 35 10.16 -26.64 -14.55
N ASP A 36 10.20 -26.12 -13.33
CA ASP A 36 8.99 -25.76 -12.59
C ASP A 36 8.33 -24.56 -13.29
N LEU A 37 7.05 -24.68 -13.69
CA LEU A 37 6.31 -23.65 -14.44
C LEU A 37 5.28 -22.95 -13.59
N ALA A 38 4.59 -23.69 -12.73
CA ALA A 38 3.48 -23.18 -11.92
C ALA A 38 3.33 -24.02 -10.65
N ALA A 39 2.60 -23.52 -9.68
CA ALA A 39 2.19 -24.28 -8.51
C ALA A 39 0.69 -24.18 -8.30
N ILE A 40 0.07 -25.27 -7.85
CA ILE A 40 -1.28 -25.28 -7.27
C ILE A 40 -1.06 -25.31 -5.77
N VAL A 41 -1.57 -24.29 -5.09
CA VAL A 41 -1.39 -24.10 -3.64
C VAL A 41 -2.74 -23.88 -2.98
N PRO A 42 -2.86 -24.14 -1.67
CA PRO A 42 -4.05 -23.77 -0.92
C PRO A 42 -4.41 -22.31 -1.14
N LEU A 43 -5.72 -21.97 -1.12
CA LEU A 43 -6.16 -20.59 -1.32
C LEU A 43 -5.52 -19.61 -0.30
N GLN A 44 -5.30 -20.08 0.91
CA GLN A 44 -4.58 -19.35 1.95
C GLN A 44 -3.09 -19.10 1.62
N ASP A 45 -2.49 -19.94 0.76
CA ASP A 45 -1.11 -19.85 0.33
C ASP A 45 -0.99 -19.21 -1.08
N ALA A 46 -2.07 -19.25 -1.88
CA ALA A 46 -2.15 -18.59 -3.18
C ALA A 46 -2.16 -17.06 -3.04
N ALA A 47 -2.58 -16.56 -1.89
CA ALA A 47 -2.36 -15.19 -1.47
C ALA A 47 -0.92 -14.96 -0.97
N GLY A 48 0.04 -15.78 -1.40
CA GLY A 48 1.45 -15.83 -0.97
C GLY A 48 2.27 -14.62 -1.38
N GLY A 49 1.82 -13.47 -0.97
CA GLY A 49 2.71 -12.38 -0.65
C GLY A 49 3.44 -12.70 0.67
N PRO A 50 4.53 -11.99 0.96
CA PRO A 50 5.22 -12.10 2.25
C PRO A 50 4.19 -12.01 3.37
N SER A 51 4.43 -12.71 4.49
CA SER A 51 3.60 -12.54 5.67
C SER A 51 3.51 -11.05 5.99
N SER A 52 2.44 -10.63 6.66
CA SER A 52 2.29 -9.20 7.01
C SER A 52 3.50 -8.67 7.75
N GLN A 53 4.16 -9.52 8.51
CA GLN A 53 5.38 -9.20 9.23
C GLN A 53 6.56 -9.06 8.26
N GLU A 54 6.74 -9.96 7.30
CA GLU A 54 7.77 -9.84 6.26
C GLU A 54 7.54 -8.63 5.34
N ALA A 55 6.28 -8.33 5.01
CA ALA A 55 5.93 -7.14 4.25
C ALA A 55 6.27 -5.85 5.01
N MET A 56 6.04 -5.84 6.34
CA MET A 56 6.43 -4.73 7.20
C MET A 56 7.94 -4.62 7.32
N GLU A 57 8.64 -5.74 7.56
CA GLU A 57 10.10 -5.75 7.62
C GLU A 57 10.70 -5.26 6.31
N ASN A 58 10.12 -5.65 5.17
CA ASN A 58 10.51 -5.14 3.86
C ASN A 58 10.26 -3.63 3.75
N LEU A 59 9.10 -3.13 4.18
CA LEU A 59 8.79 -1.70 4.14
C LEU A 59 9.69 -0.89 5.08
N LEU A 60 9.91 -1.37 6.31
CA LEU A 60 10.82 -0.74 7.28
C LEU A 60 12.28 -0.79 6.81
N SER A 61 12.71 -1.86 6.14
CA SER A 61 14.06 -1.95 5.55
C SER A 61 14.29 -0.92 4.45
N LEU A 62 13.21 -0.40 3.85
CA LEU A 62 13.24 0.65 2.84
C LEU A 62 13.26 2.06 3.44
N LYS A 63 13.04 2.20 4.77
CA LYS A 63 13.10 3.50 5.46
C LYS A 63 14.48 4.14 5.26
N GLY A 64 14.49 5.41 4.89
CA GLY A 64 15.70 6.15 4.57
C GLY A 64 16.34 5.83 3.22
N SER A 65 15.82 4.88 2.45
CA SER A 65 16.36 4.51 1.14
C SER A 65 16.13 5.58 0.06
N ALA A 66 15.18 6.48 0.27
CA ALA A 66 14.85 7.57 -0.63
C ALA A 66 15.46 8.91 -0.22
N LYS A 67 16.50 8.92 0.64
CA LYS A 67 17.16 10.16 1.09
C LYS A 67 17.66 10.99 -0.10
N GLU A 68 16.90 12.04 -0.44
CA GLU A 68 17.37 13.08 -1.35
C GLU A 68 18.50 13.88 -0.66
N ARG A 69 19.61 14.07 -1.34
CA ARG A 69 20.60 15.09 -0.96
C ARG A 69 19.98 16.47 -1.17
N SER A 70 19.46 17.02 -0.06
CA SER A 70 19.06 18.42 0.13
C SER A 70 18.41 19.13 -1.05
N ALA A 71 17.08 19.16 -1.09
CA ALA A 71 16.33 20.26 -1.71
C ALA A 71 15.45 20.90 -0.64
N GLN A 72 15.54 22.22 -0.53
CA GLN A 72 14.83 23.07 0.43
C GLN A 72 13.33 22.83 0.40
N GLN A 73 12.80 22.30 1.49
CA GLN A 73 11.37 22.20 1.70
C GLN A 73 10.80 23.58 2.07
N ARG A 74 9.83 24.03 1.27
CA ARG A 74 8.99 25.16 1.65
C ARG A 74 8.21 24.81 2.90
N THR A 75 8.33 25.64 3.92
CA THR A 75 7.52 25.60 5.14
C THR A 75 6.17 26.24 4.84
N PRO A 76 5.04 25.52 4.94
CA PRO A 76 3.71 26.15 4.91
C PRO A 76 3.39 26.79 6.25
N GLY A 77 2.72 27.93 6.21
CA GLY A 77 2.32 28.71 7.38
C GLY A 77 1.20 28.05 8.20
N ALA A 78 1.19 28.38 9.46
CA ALA A 78 0.24 27.90 10.45
C ALA A 78 -1.19 28.37 10.18
N ALA A 79 -2.14 27.41 10.10
CA ALA A 79 -3.58 27.70 10.22
C ALA A 79 -4.33 26.52 10.86
N GLY A 80 -5.01 26.81 11.95
CA GLY A 80 -6.25 26.19 12.40
C GLY A 80 -6.21 24.74 12.86
N ALA A 81 -6.14 24.52 14.19
CA ALA A 81 -6.34 23.23 14.83
C ALA A 81 -7.76 22.67 14.60
N LYS A 82 -7.98 21.90 13.55
CA LYS A 82 -9.09 20.93 13.46
C LYS A 82 -8.68 19.67 14.23
N ALA A 83 -9.64 19.03 14.86
CA ALA A 83 -9.49 17.93 15.80
C ALA A 83 -8.39 16.96 15.38
N ARG A 84 -7.33 16.85 16.19
CA ARG A 84 -6.24 15.91 15.99
C ARG A 84 -6.81 14.49 16.09
N PHE A 85 -6.92 13.82 14.97
CA PHE A 85 -7.25 12.41 14.94
C PHE A 85 -6.12 11.64 15.65
N GLN A 86 -6.46 10.87 16.67
CA GLN A 86 -5.48 10.03 17.36
C GLN A 86 -5.66 8.59 16.86
N ALA A 87 -4.57 7.91 16.53
CA ALA A 87 -4.58 6.49 16.12
C ALA A 87 -5.33 5.59 17.14
N ARG A 88 -5.46 6.02 18.39
CA ARG A 88 -6.26 5.36 19.44
C ARG A 88 -7.77 5.35 19.16
N GLN A 89 -8.26 6.13 18.21
CA GLN A 89 -9.68 6.19 17.81
C GLN A 89 -10.04 5.19 16.71
N LEU A 90 -9.03 4.45 16.17
CA LEU A 90 -9.24 3.43 15.16
C LEU A 90 -9.68 2.12 15.83
N GLY A 91 -10.88 1.65 15.47
CA GLY A 91 -11.35 0.32 15.88
C GLY A 91 -10.58 -0.81 15.17
N PRO A 92 -10.64 -2.04 15.70
CA PRO A 92 -10.11 -3.21 14.99
C PRO A 92 -10.74 -3.36 13.61
N GLY A 93 -9.94 -3.71 12.62
CA GLY A 93 -10.41 -3.90 11.24
C GLY A 93 -10.61 -2.61 10.44
N SER A 94 -10.33 -1.42 11.01
CA SER A 94 -10.42 -0.16 10.28
C SER A 94 -9.51 -0.17 9.06
N ARG A 95 -9.98 0.46 7.96
CA ARG A 95 -9.18 0.74 6.78
C ARG A 95 -8.53 2.12 6.93
N ILE A 96 -7.25 2.19 6.56
CA ILE A 96 -6.45 3.41 6.66
C ILE A 96 -5.90 3.73 5.28
N GLY A 97 -6.29 4.86 4.73
CA GLY A 97 -5.71 5.39 3.50
C GLY A 97 -4.33 5.97 3.77
N LEU A 98 -3.37 5.74 2.87
CA LEU A 98 -2.06 6.37 2.90
C LEU A 98 -1.81 7.07 1.58
N ASP A 99 -1.51 8.35 1.65
CA ASP A 99 -1.13 9.10 0.47
C ASP A 99 0.37 8.93 0.14
N GLY A 100 0.73 9.32 -1.07
CA GLY A 100 2.11 9.21 -1.53
C GLY A 100 3.06 10.12 -0.78
N SER A 101 2.61 11.29 -0.29
CA SER A 101 3.45 12.24 0.44
C SER A 101 3.92 11.68 1.78
N ALA A 102 3.02 11.02 2.53
CA ALA A 102 3.34 10.35 3.78
C ALA A 102 4.34 9.20 3.57
N LEU A 103 4.11 8.39 2.54
CA LEU A 103 5.00 7.27 2.21
C LEU A 103 6.39 7.77 1.78
N VAL A 104 6.47 8.77 0.90
CA VAL A 104 7.75 9.35 0.46
C VAL A 104 8.49 10.00 1.63
N ALA A 105 7.81 10.75 2.50
CA ALA A 105 8.43 11.34 3.68
C ALA A 105 8.98 10.28 4.64
N PHE A 106 8.25 9.19 4.85
CA PHE A 106 8.70 8.05 5.65
C PHE A 106 9.95 7.37 5.05
N LEU A 107 9.95 7.14 3.75
CA LEU A 107 11.09 6.54 3.04
C LEU A 107 12.32 7.46 3.02
N ASN A 108 12.12 8.77 3.14
CA ASN A 108 13.17 9.77 3.34
C ASN A 108 13.65 9.88 4.80
N ASP A 109 13.12 9.04 5.71
CA ASP A 109 13.44 9.05 7.13
C ASP A 109 13.10 10.40 7.82
N ASP A 110 11.96 11.00 7.43
CA ASP A 110 11.45 12.19 8.09
C ASP A 110 10.98 11.86 9.52
N PRO A 111 11.60 12.46 10.57
CA PRO A 111 11.30 12.07 11.95
C PRO A 111 9.87 12.38 12.39
N GLN A 112 9.23 13.42 11.84
CA GLN A 112 7.86 13.77 12.19
C GLN A 112 6.89 12.75 11.59
N THR A 113 7.06 12.42 10.32
CA THR A 113 6.27 11.41 9.63
C THR A 113 6.46 10.03 10.25
N SER A 114 7.67 9.64 10.59
CA SER A 114 7.96 8.35 11.21
C SER A 114 7.23 8.17 12.54
N ARG A 115 7.16 9.19 13.38
CA ARG A 115 6.43 9.12 14.66
C ARG A 115 4.95 8.79 14.51
N VAL A 116 4.32 9.24 13.42
CA VAL A 116 2.91 9.01 13.14
C VAL A 116 2.71 7.73 12.35
N LEU A 117 3.54 7.52 11.34
CA LEU A 117 3.31 6.45 10.36
C LEU A 117 3.80 5.08 10.86
N GLU A 118 4.89 4.98 11.62
CA GLU A 118 5.36 3.69 12.16
C GLU A 118 4.30 2.94 12.98
N PRO A 119 3.61 3.55 13.95
CA PRO A 119 2.53 2.87 14.66
C PRO A 119 1.39 2.41 13.75
N VAL A 120 1.06 3.20 12.71
CA VAL A 120 0.04 2.84 11.72
C VAL A 120 0.48 1.63 10.92
N LEU A 121 1.69 1.65 10.40
CA LEU A 121 2.27 0.54 9.63
C LEU A 121 2.37 -0.73 10.49
N GLN A 122 2.78 -0.62 11.75
CA GLN A 122 2.81 -1.75 12.69
C GLN A 122 1.42 -2.33 12.92
N GLY A 123 0.40 -1.48 13.13
CA GLY A 123 -0.98 -1.94 13.29
C GLY A 123 -1.53 -2.65 12.05
N ILE A 124 -1.17 -2.19 10.85
CA ILE A 124 -1.50 -2.87 9.59
C ILE A 124 -0.78 -4.23 9.52
N ALA A 125 0.51 -4.29 9.83
CA ALA A 125 1.27 -5.53 9.78
C ALA A 125 0.77 -6.59 10.76
N GLN A 126 0.36 -6.17 11.94
CA GLN A 126 -0.22 -7.04 12.96
C GLN A 126 -1.66 -7.49 12.63
N GLY A 127 -2.25 -6.98 11.52
CA GLY A 127 -3.61 -7.29 11.13
C GLY A 127 -4.70 -6.59 11.95
N SER A 128 -4.32 -5.62 12.78
CA SER A 128 -5.28 -4.79 13.52
C SER A 128 -6.05 -3.87 12.58
N TRP A 129 -5.41 -3.43 11.49
CA TRP A 129 -5.96 -2.55 10.46
C TRP A 129 -5.62 -3.04 9.06
N GLN A 130 -6.26 -2.44 8.05
CA GLN A 130 -5.98 -2.65 6.64
C GLN A 130 -5.45 -1.35 6.01
N GLY A 131 -4.35 -1.42 5.27
CA GLY A 131 -3.82 -0.29 4.52
C GLY A 131 -4.48 -0.19 3.14
N VAL A 132 -4.82 1.02 2.72
CA VAL A 132 -5.37 1.32 1.39
C VAL A 132 -4.46 2.35 0.73
N ILE A 133 -3.93 2.03 -0.45
CA ILE A 133 -3.13 2.94 -1.26
C ILE A 133 -3.66 3.02 -2.68
N SER A 134 -3.57 4.19 -3.29
CA SER A 134 -3.88 4.37 -4.71
C SER A 134 -2.68 3.99 -5.58
N SER A 135 -2.93 3.69 -6.86
CA SER A 135 -1.85 3.56 -7.85
C SER A 135 -1.05 4.87 -7.99
N ILE A 136 -1.66 6.02 -7.70
CA ILE A 136 -0.97 7.32 -7.73
C ILE A 136 0.00 7.44 -6.56
N SER A 137 -0.40 7.06 -5.33
CA SER A 137 0.50 7.02 -4.17
C SER A 137 1.71 6.13 -4.44
N LEU A 138 1.47 4.94 -5.04
CA LEU A 138 2.56 4.04 -5.43
C LEU A 138 3.48 4.68 -6.48
N MET A 139 2.90 5.34 -7.49
CA MET A 139 3.69 6.04 -8.52
C MET A 139 4.57 7.14 -7.91
N GLN A 140 4.09 7.89 -6.94
CA GLN A 140 4.87 8.93 -6.25
C GLN A 140 6.07 8.30 -5.51
N VAL A 141 5.86 7.18 -4.83
CA VAL A 141 6.92 6.44 -4.13
C VAL A 141 7.97 5.92 -5.12
N MET A 142 7.54 5.27 -6.21
CA MET A 142 8.45 4.77 -7.24
C MET A 142 9.24 5.91 -7.92
N LYS A 143 8.57 7.04 -8.20
CA LYS A 143 9.18 8.23 -8.77
C LYS A 143 10.31 8.79 -7.90
N ALA A 144 10.19 8.71 -6.57
CA ALA A 144 11.24 9.15 -5.66
C ALA A 144 12.53 8.33 -5.83
N ALA A 145 12.43 7.00 -6.00
CA ALA A 145 13.57 6.13 -6.29
C ALA A 145 14.16 6.38 -7.68
N LEU A 146 13.31 6.51 -8.70
CA LEU A 146 13.75 6.76 -10.07
C LEU A 146 14.50 8.09 -10.23
N ARG A 147 14.14 9.12 -9.46
CA ARG A 147 14.89 10.38 -9.43
C ARG A 147 16.33 10.23 -8.92
N GLN A 148 16.61 9.18 -8.15
CA GLN A 148 17.94 8.83 -7.69
C GLN A 148 18.68 7.89 -8.66
N GLY A 149 18.04 7.51 -9.76
CA GLY A 149 18.56 6.55 -10.73
C GLY A 149 18.49 5.10 -10.26
N ASP A 150 17.70 4.79 -9.22
CA ASP A 150 17.58 3.45 -8.65
C ASP A 150 16.26 2.78 -9.08
N GLU A 151 16.29 2.15 -10.25
CA GLU A 151 15.13 1.41 -10.78
C GLU A 151 14.85 0.14 -9.96
N ALA A 152 15.89 -0.52 -9.45
CA ALA A 152 15.72 -1.71 -8.62
C ALA A 152 14.98 -1.37 -7.32
N LEU A 153 15.27 -0.23 -6.72
CA LEU A 153 14.56 0.28 -5.55
C LEU A 153 13.10 0.61 -5.89
N ALA A 154 12.84 1.24 -7.03
CA ALA A 154 11.46 1.52 -7.48
C ALA A 154 10.63 0.23 -7.62
N LEU A 155 11.19 -0.82 -8.21
CA LEU A 155 10.53 -2.14 -8.30
C LEU A 155 10.29 -2.78 -6.93
N ARG A 156 11.24 -2.64 -5.99
CA ARG A 156 11.06 -3.11 -4.60
C ARG A 156 9.90 -2.41 -3.91
N TYR A 157 9.71 -1.11 -4.11
CA TYR A 157 8.55 -0.39 -3.59
C TYR A 157 7.24 -0.95 -4.16
N GLY A 158 7.17 -1.18 -5.48
CA GLY A 158 6.00 -1.76 -6.13
C GLY A 158 5.62 -3.12 -5.54
N THR A 159 6.62 -4.01 -5.34
CA THR A 159 6.38 -5.35 -4.79
C THR A 159 6.03 -5.35 -3.30
N ALA A 160 6.53 -4.40 -2.52
CA ALA A 160 6.27 -4.32 -1.08
C ALA A 160 4.77 -4.12 -0.77
N PHE A 161 4.05 -3.38 -1.61
CA PHE A 161 2.62 -3.13 -1.44
C PHE A 161 1.74 -4.15 -2.16
N ALA A 162 2.18 -4.70 -3.32
CA ALA A 162 1.36 -5.57 -4.15
C ALA A 162 1.08 -6.94 -3.51
N ASN A 163 1.95 -7.43 -2.65
CA ASN A 163 1.94 -8.82 -2.17
C ASN A 163 1.55 -8.97 -0.70
N ALA A 164 1.20 -7.92 0.00
CA ALA A 164 0.90 -7.96 1.42
C ALA A 164 -0.61 -8.05 1.68
N ARG A 165 -1.05 -9.08 2.42
CA ARG A 165 -2.47 -9.38 2.71
C ARG A 165 -3.26 -8.23 3.33
N GLN A 166 -2.59 -7.37 4.10
CA GLN A 166 -3.21 -6.25 4.80
C GLN A 166 -3.22 -4.97 3.97
N TRP A 167 -2.71 -5.02 2.73
CA TRP A 167 -2.69 -3.89 1.83
C TRP A 167 -3.65 -4.08 0.68
N GLN A 168 -4.43 -3.07 0.41
CA GLN A 168 -5.27 -2.97 -0.77
C GLN A 168 -4.69 -1.88 -1.66
N GLN A 169 -4.11 -2.28 -2.78
CA GLN A 169 -3.75 -1.36 -3.84
C GLN A 169 -4.96 -1.14 -4.75
N VAL A 170 -5.41 0.10 -4.87
CA VAL A 170 -6.59 0.48 -5.64
C VAL A 170 -6.14 1.03 -6.99
N PRO A 171 -6.50 0.39 -8.11
CA PRO A 171 -6.17 0.89 -9.44
C PRO A 171 -6.99 2.14 -9.76
N LEU A 172 -6.42 3.06 -10.56
CA LEU A 172 -7.16 4.17 -11.13
C LEU A 172 -7.99 3.66 -12.31
N ASP A 173 -9.24 3.33 -12.06
CA ASP A 173 -10.22 2.97 -13.07
C ASP A 173 -11.20 4.11 -13.38
N GLY A 174 -12.16 3.87 -14.27
CA GLY A 174 -13.15 4.87 -14.66
C GLY A 174 -14.06 5.32 -13.51
N ALA A 175 -14.38 4.43 -12.57
CA ALA A 175 -15.22 4.75 -11.42
C ALA A 175 -14.48 5.65 -10.43
N LEU A 176 -13.23 5.33 -10.13
CA LEU A 176 -12.37 6.13 -9.27
C LEU A 176 -12.07 7.50 -9.91
N ALA A 177 -11.79 7.53 -11.22
CA ALA A 177 -11.57 8.78 -11.96
C ALA A 177 -12.79 9.71 -11.91
N LEU A 178 -14.01 9.16 -12.07
CA LEU A 178 -15.24 9.94 -11.94
C LEU A 178 -15.41 10.48 -10.52
N SER A 179 -15.13 9.69 -9.51
CA SER A 179 -15.21 10.14 -8.11
C SER A 179 -14.21 11.24 -7.80
N ALA A 180 -12.96 11.12 -8.26
CA ALA A 180 -11.95 12.16 -8.11
C ALA A 180 -12.36 13.47 -8.82
N SER A 181 -12.92 13.37 -10.04
CA SER A 181 -13.42 14.54 -10.77
C SER A 181 -14.56 15.26 -10.05
N ARG A 182 -15.44 14.51 -9.37
CA ARG A 182 -16.50 15.10 -8.53
C ARG A 182 -15.96 15.83 -7.31
N LEU A 183 -14.91 15.30 -6.68
CA LEU A 183 -14.24 15.98 -5.58
C LEU A 183 -13.59 17.29 -6.03
N GLN A 184 -12.92 17.31 -7.18
CA GLN A 184 -12.38 18.55 -7.74
C GLN A 184 -13.47 19.58 -8.13
N GLN A 185 -14.65 19.10 -8.49
CA GLN A 185 -15.80 20.00 -8.72
C GLN A 185 -16.29 20.65 -7.43
N GLN A 186 -16.21 19.95 -6.30
CA GLN A 186 -16.58 20.47 -4.97
C GLN A 186 -15.49 21.37 -4.38
N GLU A 187 -14.23 21.04 -4.57
CA GLU A 187 -13.06 21.80 -4.15
C GLU A 187 -12.14 22.05 -5.37
N PRO A 188 -12.34 23.12 -6.13
CA PRO A 188 -11.59 23.40 -7.38
C PRO A 188 -10.09 23.57 -7.18
N GLU A 189 -9.64 23.96 -5.99
CA GLU A 189 -8.22 24.09 -5.63
C GLU A 189 -7.56 22.74 -5.29
N LEU A 190 -8.35 21.66 -5.18
CA LEU A 190 -7.84 20.34 -4.89
C LEU A 190 -7.04 19.81 -6.08
N GLU A 191 -5.75 19.55 -5.88
CA GLU A 191 -4.91 19.00 -6.93
C GLU A 191 -5.38 17.61 -7.38
N LEU A 192 -5.16 17.28 -8.65
CA LEU A 192 -5.65 16.03 -9.25
C LEU A 192 -5.22 14.78 -8.48
N HIS A 193 -3.97 14.73 -8.06
CA HIS A 193 -3.48 13.56 -7.32
C HIS A 193 -4.12 13.45 -5.93
N HIS A 194 -4.33 14.56 -5.23
CA HIS A 194 -5.05 14.58 -3.96
C HIS A 194 -6.51 14.15 -4.11
N ALA A 195 -7.18 14.59 -5.19
CA ALA A 195 -8.54 14.15 -5.49
C ALA A 195 -8.62 12.62 -5.70
N ILE A 196 -7.63 12.02 -6.36
CA ILE A 196 -7.58 10.57 -6.56
C ILE A 196 -7.31 9.85 -5.23
N GLU A 197 -6.42 10.34 -4.39
CA GLU A 197 -6.11 9.77 -3.08
C GLU A 197 -7.31 9.85 -2.13
N LEU A 198 -8.01 11.00 -2.10
CA LEU A 198 -9.26 11.16 -1.34
C LEU A 198 -10.37 10.24 -1.86
N ALA A 199 -10.57 10.19 -3.19
CA ALA A 199 -11.56 9.30 -3.79
C ALA A 199 -11.25 7.83 -3.46
N THR A 200 -9.97 7.45 -3.44
CA THR A 200 -9.53 6.12 -3.05
C THR A 200 -9.91 5.82 -1.59
N ALA A 201 -9.63 6.75 -0.67
CA ALA A 201 -9.97 6.60 0.74
C ALA A 201 -11.49 6.49 0.94
N LEU A 202 -12.28 7.36 0.30
CA LEU A 202 -13.73 7.39 0.40
C LEU A 202 -14.39 6.12 -0.16
N GLN A 203 -14.00 5.68 -1.36
CA GLN A 203 -14.61 4.49 -2.00
C GLN A 203 -14.28 3.20 -1.24
N ASN A 204 -13.17 3.19 -0.52
CA ASN A 204 -12.76 2.02 0.27
C ASN A 204 -13.10 2.17 1.76
N GLU A 205 -13.97 3.12 2.10
CA GLU A 205 -14.44 3.33 3.48
C GLU A 205 -13.28 3.44 4.48
N ALA A 206 -12.18 4.09 4.07
CA ALA A 206 -11.07 4.33 4.97
C ALA A 206 -11.53 5.26 6.11
N ALA A 207 -11.25 4.88 7.35
CA ALA A 207 -11.61 5.69 8.51
C ALA A 207 -10.82 7.00 8.56
N VAL A 208 -9.64 7.02 7.94
CA VAL A 208 -8.76 8.17 7.90
C VAL A 208 -7.81 8.06 6.71
N LEU A 209 -7.40 9.20 6.15
CA LEU A 209 -6.30 9.32 5.19
C LEU A 209 -5.08 9.92 5.88
N VAL A 210 -3.95 9.22 5.88
CA VAL A 210 -2.69 9.68 6.47
C VAL A 210 -1.89 10.43 5.41
N THR A 211 -1.51 11.69 5.69
CA THR A 211 -0.78 12.54 4.75
C THR A 211 0.37 13.30 5.41
N ALA A 212 1.42 13.60 4.65
CA ALA A 212 2.44 14.58 5.01
C ALA A 212 2.26 15.90 4.24
N ASP A 213 1.24 15.99 3.38
CA ASP A 213 0.92 17.18 2.62
C ASP A 213 0.03 18.13 3.40
N GLY A 214 0.41 19.43 3.46
CA GLY A 214 -0.28 20.45 4.25
C GLY A 214 -1.62 20.86 3.65
N ASP A 215 -1.74 20.88 2.32
CA ASP A 215 -2.96 21.29 1.64
C ASP A 215 -4.01 20.19 1.77
N LEU A 216 -3.61 18.93 1.54
CA LEU A 216 -4.49 17.78 1.73
C LEU A 216 -4.96 17.64 3.20
N ALA A 217 -4.09 17.99 4.16
CA ALA A 217 -4.42 17.95 5.58
C ALA A 217 -5.50 18.96 6.00
N GLN A 218 -5.80 19.96 5.16
CA GLN A 218 -6.81 20.98 5.42
C GLN A 218 -8.19 20.65 4.80
N THR A 219 -8.28 19.59 4.00
CA THR A 219 -9.56 19.21 3.38
C THR A 219 -10.64 18.92 4.43
N ALA A 220 -11.88 19.28 4.13
CA ALA A 220 -13.05 18.93 4.93
C ALA A 220 -13.79 17.69 4.39
N LEU A 221 -13.38 17.17 3.24
CA LEU A 221 -14.08 16.11 2.53
C LEU A 221 -13.91 14.73 3.18
N HIS A 222 -12.86 14.54 3.99
CA HIS A 222 -12.56 13.26 4.65
C HIS A 222 -11.75 13.49 5.93
N PRO A 223 -11.86 12.61 6.95
CA PRO A 223 -10.95 12.62 8.09
C PRO A 223 -9.49 12.42 7.65
N VAL A 224 -8.61 13.34 8.01
CA VAL A 224 -7.19 13.30 7.65
C VAL A 224 -6.33 13.29 8.90
N LEU A 225 -5.29 12.45 8.91
CA LEU A 225 -4.25 12.40 9.92
C LEU A 225 -2.96 13.01 9.36
N PRO A 226 -2.62 14.25 9.71
CA PRO A 226 -1.37 14.86 9.26
C PRO A 226 -0.18 14.24 9.97
N CYS A 227 0.85 13.89 9.21
CA CYS A 227 2.13 13.38 9.72
C CYS A 227 3.07 14.50 10.17
N ARG A 228 2.87 15.72 9.65
CA ARG A 228 3.63 16.91 10.00
C ARG A 228 2.77 17.91 10.74
N SER A 229 3.40 18.66 11.64
CA SER A 229 2.74 19.83 12.23
C SER A 229 2.49 20.86 11.13
N ILE A 230 1.22 21.22 10.94
CA ILE A 230 0.80 22.29 10.04
C ILE A 230 0.96 23.61 10.75
#